data_17c275fd99e98ce21b68e927a1487c6b
#
_entry.id   17c275fd99e98ce21b68e927a1487c6b
#
_cell.length_a   1.000
_cell.length_b   1.000
_cell.length_c   1.000
_cell.angle_alpha   90.00
_cell.angle_beta   90.00
_cell.angle_gamma   90.00
#
_symmetry.space_group_name_H-M   'P 1'
#
loop_
_entity.id
_entity.type
_entity.pdbx_description
1 polymer ?
#
loop_
_entity_poly.entity_id
_entity_poly.type
_entity_poly.pdbx_seq_one_letter_code
_entity_poly.pdbx_strand_id
1 'polypeptide(L)'
;MKKLAAIFIITIAVQSHAQYPKVDIPGSEIRKITSSSVSGQEYELQILLPAGYAVSAKKYPVVYLMDSQWDFPLVKSIYGQQYFDGFIPELIVVGVTWGGVNPNPDSLRARDYTPTTESRLPQSGGADKFLSFMKTELFPFIESRYKADSKNRILMGCSLGGLLTLYTLFTHTDMFNGYVAASPAFGWDKEIIYQYEKNFYEKKSMLPARVYMTIGGVERSVPGFEKLVKFLADRNYSTVHIKSKVLENTGHSGTKSETYNRGLQYVFERPMLKMPDAVLNKYTGSYEGANGTKIELKNENNQLVIYFNPNYKYVLYAASESWFYSTNEFFNMHFTTDNGKVDGFGLDRYLNTQSFKKTN
;
A
#
# COMPACT_ATOMS: atom_id res chain seq x y z
N MET A 1 72.90 -47.67 5.59
CA MET A 1 72.14 -46.78 6.46
C MET A 1 71.00 -46.23 5.61
N LYS A 2 69.78 -46.77 5.69
CA LYS A 2 68.61 -46.33 4.96
C LYS A 2 67.85 -45.30 5.85
N LYS A 3 67.72 -44.04 5.42
CA LYS A 3 66.92 -43.02 6.10
C LYS A 3 65.44 -43.18 5.67
N LEU A 4 64.60 -43.56 6.63
CA LEU A 4 63.14 -43.48 6.47
C LEU A 4 62.71 -42.01 6.63
N ALA A 5 62.07 -41.44 5.63
CA ALA A 5 61.40 -40.16 5.73
C ALA A 5 59.94 -40.41 6.15
N ALA A 6 59.53 -39.95 7.31
CA ALA A 6 58.14 -40.01 7.75
C ALA A 6 57.38 -38.83 7.14
N ILE A 7 56.36 -39.13 6.30
CA ILE A 7 55.44 -38.16 5.74
C ILE A 7 54.31 -37.96 6.76
N PHE A 8 54.23 -36.79 7.39
CA PHE A 8 53.11 -36.39 8.22
C PHE A 8 51.98 -35.87 7.31
N ILE A 9 50.92 -36.65 7.20
CA ILE A 9 49.68 -36.22 6.53
C ILE A 9 48.87 -35.44 7.58
N ILE A 10 48.79 -34.10 7.45
CA ILE A 10 47.90 -33.24 8.23
C ILE A 10 46.53 -33.32 7.57
N THR A 11 45.61 -34.05 8.16
CA THR A 11 44.17 -34.03 7.79
C THR A 11 43.55 -32.78 8.38
N ILE A 12 43.31 -31.78 7.53
CA ILE A 12 42.48 -30.61 7.87
C ILE A 12 41.03 -31.07 7.84
N ALA A 13 40.43 -31.28 9.03
CA ALA A 13 38.99 -31.51 9.13
C ALA A 13 38.27 -30.18 8.82
N VAL A 14 37.78 -30.03 7.61
CA VAL A 14 36.85 -28.97 7.27
C VAL A 14 35.53 -29.32 7.97
N GLN A 15 35.24 -28.65 9.09
CA GLN A 15 33.90 -28.68 9.67
C GLN A 15 32.96 -27.94 8.74
N SER A 16 32.30 -28.67 7.86
CA SER A 16 31.15 -28.11 7.12
C SER A 16 30.01 -27.95 8.13
N HIS A 17 29.85 -26.73 8.63
CA HIS A 17 28.61 -26.37 9.33
C HIS A 17 27.50 -26.41 8.28
N ALA A 18 26.62 -27.39 8.37
CA ALA A 18 25.42 -27.44 7.58
C ALA A 18 24.59 -26.18 7.91
N GLN A 19 24.65 -25.20 7.01
CA GLN A 19 23.89 -23.97 7.18
C GLN A 19 22.45 -24.30 6.80
N TYR A 20 21.56 -24.35 7.78
CA TYR A 20 20.13 -24.52 7.52
C TYR A 20 19.63 -23.40 6.59
N PRO A 21 18.68 -23.70 5.67
CA PRO A 21 18.11 -22.69 4.81
C PRO A 21 17.48 -21.57 5.65
N LYS A 22 17.67 -20.33 5.24
CA LYS A 22 17.02 -19.17 5.86
C LYS A 22 15.54 -19.16 5.46
N VAL A 23 14.70 -18.58 6.33
CA VAL A 23 13.30 -18.30 5.98
C VAL A 23 13.25 -17.10 5.05
N ASP A 24 12.74 -17.31 3.85
CA ASP A 24 12.58 -16.28 2.84
C ASP A 24 11.15 -15.73 2.84
N ILE A 25 10.96 -14.56 2.25
CA ILE A 25 9.64 -13.97 1.99
C ILE A 25 9.21 -14.38 0.58
N PRO A 26 8.30 -15.37 0.44
CA PRO A 26 7.90 -15.84 -0.88
C PRO A 26 7.27 -14.74 -1.74
N GLY A 27 7.61 -14.73 -3.03
CA GLY A 27 7.11 -13.76 -4.01
C GLY A 27 7.81 -12.40 -3.96
N SER A 28 8.89 -12.27 -3.17
CA SER A 28 9.71 -11.07 -3.13
C SER A 28 11.04 -11.26 -3.86
N GLU A 29 11.59 -10.15 -4.30
CA GLU A 29 12.90 -10.07 -4.94
C GLU A 29 13.61 -8.77 -4.59
N ILE A 30 14.94 -8.74 -4.77
CA ILE A 30 15.76 -7.54 -4.55
C ILE A 30 16.19 -6.97 -5.88
N ARG A 31 16.12 -5.65 -6.02
CA ARG A 31 16.69 -4.87 -7.10
C ARG A 31 17.55 -3.75 -6.55
N LYS A 32 18.44 -3.23 -7.35
CA LYS A 32 19.30 -2.10 -7.00
C LYS A 32 19.21 -1.02 -8.07
N ILE A 33 19.28 0.22 -7.64
CA ILE A 33 19.31 1.39 -8.50
C ILE A 33 20.25 2.44 -7.91
N THR A 34 21.16 2.95 -8.71
CA THR A 34 22.06 4.05 -8.32
C THR A 34 21.47 5.36 -8.79
N SER A 35 21.21 6.27 -7.84
CA SER A 35 20.59 7.56 -8.14
C SER A 35 21.60 8.58 -8.63
N SER A 36 21.24 9.30 -9.66
CA SER A 36 21.92 10.53 -10.10
C SER A 36 21.44 11.75 -9.31
N SER A 37 20.16 11.77 -8.94
CA SER A 37 19.55 12.87 -8.16
C SER A 37 20.11 12.96 -6.74
N VAL A 38 20.50 11.82 -6.14
CA VAL A 38 21.08 11.73 -4.79
C VAL A 38 22.55 11.29 -4.87
N SER A 39 23.36 12.04 -5.63
CA SER A 39 24.84 11.97 -5.63
C SER A 39 25.44 10.55 -5.65
N GLY A 40 24.95 9.65 -6.51
CA GLY A 40 25.46 8.29 -6.64
C GLY A 40 25.05 7.31 -5.52
N GLN A 41 24.07 7.66 -4.70
CA GLN A 41 23.53 6.76 -3.70
C GLN A 41 22.93 5.52 -4.35
N GLU A 42 23.38 4.33 -3.97
CA GLU A 42 22.71 3.08 -4.30
C GLU A 42 21.51 2.88 -3.37
N TYR A 43 20.35 2.63 -3.96
CA TYR A 43 19.15 2.18 -3.23
C TYR A 43 18.92 0.71 -3.51
N GLU A 44 18.55 -0.03 -2.47
CA GLU A 44 18.06 -1.39 -2.57
C GLU A 44 16.53 -1.37 -2.53
N LEU A 45 15.91 -2.06 -3.47
CA LEU A 45 14.48 -2.18 -3.61
C LEU A 45 14.05 -3.60 -3.25
N GLN A 46 13.19 -3.72 -2.26
CA GLN A 46 12.56 -4.98 -1.87
C GLN A 46 11.18 -5.03 -2.54
N ILE A 47 11.01 -5.88 -3.54
CA ILE A 47 9.82 -5.89 -4.38
C ILE A 47 9.00 -7.13 -4.08
N LEU A 48 7.72 -6.96 -3.75
CA LEU A 48 6.75 -8.03 -3.60
C LEU A 48 5.76 -7.96 -4.76
N LEU A 49 5.58 -9.07 -5.45
CA LEU A 49 4.62 -9.22 -6.54
C LEU A 49 3.39 -10.02 -6.08
N PRO A 50 2.19 -9.72 -6.59
CA PRO A 50 0.99 -10.49 -6.27
C PRO A 50 1.07 -11.92 -6.82
N ALA A 51 0.33 -12.85 -6.19
CA ALA A 51 0.43 -14.28 -6.48
C ALA A 51 0.17 -14.64 -7.96
N GLY A 52 -0.78 -13.98 -8.61
CA GLY A 52 -1.13 -14.20 -10.03
C GLY A 52 -0.32 -13.39 -11.04
N TYR A 53 0.74 -12.71 -10.62
CA TYR A 53 1.44 -11.70 -11.42
C TYR A 53 1.92 -12.22 -12.78
N ALA A 54 2.52 -13.40 -12.85
CA ALA A 54 3.16 -13.92 -14.07
C ALA A 54 2.16 -14.07 -15.24
N VAL A 55 0.97 -14.57 -14.94
CA VAL A 55 -0.07 -14.91 -15.93
C VAL A 55 -1.09 -13.79 -16.15
N SER A 56 -1.11 -12.76 -15.32
CA SER A 56 -2.05 -11.66 -15.42
C SER A 56 -1.61 -10.62 -16.45
N ALA A 57 -2.57 -10.05 -17.19
CA ALA A 57 -2.37 -8.88 -18.04
C ALA A 57 -2.69 -7.55 -17.32
N LYS A 58 -3.15 -7.60 -16.06
CA LYS A 58 -3.57 -6.42 -15.28
C LYS A 58 -2.36 -5.55 -14.93
N LYS A 59 -2.60 -4.25 -14.77
CA LYS A 59 -1.70 -3.35 -14.06
C LYS A 59 -2.11 -3.25 -12.60
N TYR A 60 -1.13 -3.10 -11.72
CA TYR A 60 -1.30 -3.15 -10.27
C TYR A 60 -0.96 -1.80 -9.63
N PRO A 61 -1.76 -1.33 -8.66
CA PRO A 61 -1.35 -0.23 -7.78
C PRO A 61 0.02 -0.54 -7.14
N VAL A 62 0.78 0.50 -6.83
CA VAL A 62 2.11 0.36 -6.23
C VAL A 62 2.17 1.05 -4.88
N VAL A 63 2.54 0.32 -3.85
CA VAL A 63 2.87 0.86 -2.52
C VAL A 63 4.37 1.05 -2.42
N TYR A 64 4.80 2.30 -2.26
CA TYR A 64 6.19 2.63 -1.96
C TYR A 64 6.35 2.73 -0.44
N LEU A 65 7.04 1.75 0.13
CA LEU A 65 7.26 1.60 1.55
C LEU A 65 8.63 2.15 1.94
N MET A 66 8.64 3.16 2.79
CA MET A 66 9.87 3.70 3.37
C MET A 66 10.36 2.82 4.52
N ASP A 67 11.66 2.91 4.83
CA ASP A 67 12.30 2.12 5.90
C ASP A 67 12.08 0.59 5.74
N SER A 68 12.09 0.09 4.52
CA SER A 68 11.68 -1.28 4.19
C SER A 68 12.56 -2.36 4.85
N GLN A 69 13.81 -2.05 5.18
CA GLN A 69 14.71 -2.95 5.92
C GLN A 69 14.11 -3.43 7.25
N TRP A 70 13.20 -2.65 7.84
CA TRP A 70 12.49 -3.01 9.08
C TRP A 70 11.04 -3.44 8.83
N ASP A 71 10.38 -2.82 7.86
CA ASP A 71 8.92 -2.87 7.75
C ASP A 71 8.40 -3.80 6.63
N PHE A 72 9.26 -4.25 5.72
CA PHE A 72 8.84 -5.06 4.58
C PHE A 72 8.15 -6.39 4.98
N PRO A 73 8.67 -7.17 5.95
CA PRO A 73 7.98 -8.39 6.40
C PRO A 73 6.60 -8.12 6.99
N LEU A 74 6.46 -7.02 7.73
CA LEU A 74 5.19 -6.59 8.31
C LEU A 74 4.16 -6.26 7.22
N VAL A 75 4.56 -5.45 6.25
CA VAL A 75 3.67 -5.03 5.14
C VAL A 75 3.28 -6.23 4.29
N LYS A 76 4.21 -7.16 4.03
CA LYS A 76 3.89 -8.41 3.32
C LYS A 76 2.81 -9.23 4.03
N SER A 77 2.91 -9.36 5.35
CA SER A 77 1.91 -10.08 6.13
C SER A 77 0.55 -9.38 6.12
N ILE A 78 0.53 -8.08 6.36
CA ILE A 78 -0.68 -7.25 6.30
C ILE A 78 -1.33 -7.33 4.92
N TYR A 79 -0.56 -7.13 3.87
CA TYR A 79 -1.05 -7.17 2.50
C TYR A 79 -1.75 -8.50 2.18
N GLY A 80 -1.11 -9.62 2.50
CA GLY A 80 -1.65 -10.95 2.21
C GLY A 80 -3.01 -11.18 2.87
N GLN A 81 -3.18 -10.78 4.13
CA GLN A 81 -4.44 -10.91 4.87
C GLN A 81 -5.52 -9.97 4.32
N GLN A 82 -5.20 -8.69 4.13
CA GLN A 82 -6.13 -7.69 3.62
C GLN A 82 -6.61 -8.00 2.21
N TYR A 83 -5.72 -8.51 1.36
CA TYR A 83 -6.07 -8.97 0.03
C TYR A 83 -6.98 -10.20 0.09
N PHE A 84 -6.66 -11.18 0.93
CA PHE A 84 -7.47 -12.39 1.12
C PHE A 84 -8.89 -12.06 1.56
N ASP A 85 -9.04 -11.12 2.52
CA ASP A 85 -10.34 -10.62 2.97
C ASP A 85 -10.98 -9.63 1.98
N GLY A 86 -10.25 -9.19 0.94
CA GLY A 86 -10.71 -8.33 -0.14
C GLY A 86 -10.95 -6.88 0.18
N PHE A 87 -10.37 -6.41 1.22
CA PHE A 87 -10.40 -4.99 1.55
C PHE A 87 -9.52 -4.14 0.64
N ILE A 88 -8.48 -4.75 0.06
CA ILE A 88 -7.56 -4.08 -0.86
C ILE A 88 -7.38 -4.89 -2.15
N PRO A 89 -7.02 -4.25 -3.28
CA PRO A 89 -6.73 -4.97 -4.52
C PRO A 89 -5.39 -5.72 -4.44
N GLU A 90 -5.13 -6.55 -5.44
CA GLU A 90 -3.78 -6.99 -5.74
C GLU A 90 -2.90 -5.77 -6.02
N LEU A 91 -1.70 -5.75 -5.43
CA LEU A 91 -0.77 -4.63 -5.56
C LEU A 91 0.69 -5.09 -5.58
N ILE A 92 1.55 -4.22 -6.06
CA ILE A 92 3.01 -4.36 -5.96
C ILE A 92 3.47 -3.57 -4.73
N VAL A 93 4.30 -4.16 -3.87
CA VAL A 93 5.02 -3.41 -2.83
C VAL A 93 6.45 -3.17 -3.31
N VAL A 94 6.88 -1.92 -3.26
CA VAL A 94 8.26 -1.49 -3.51
C VAL A 94 8.79 -0.89 -2.21
N GLY A 95 9.45 -1.71 -1.43
CA GLY A 95 10.18 -1.27 -0.26
C GLY A 95 11.48 -0.58 -0.67
N VAL A 96 11.72 0.62 -0.15
CA VAL A 96 12.93 1.40 -0.45
C VAL A 96 13.82 1.43 0.78
N THR A 97 15.07 1.03 0.60
CA THR A 97 16.13 1.13 1.58
C THR A 97 17.47 1.47 0.90
N TRP A 98 18.52 1.59 1.66
CA TRP A 98 19.82 2.02 1.17
C TRP A 98 20.74 0.82 0.94
N GLY A 99 21.34 0.77 -0.24
CA GLY A 99 22.40 -0.14 -0.60
C GLY A 99 23.79 0.47 -0.39
N GLY A 100 24.80 -0.26 -0.85
CA GLY A 100 26.21 0.09 -0.72
C GLY A 100 26.91 -0.69 0.39
N VAL A 101 28.13 -0.27 0.72
CA VAL A 101 28.95 -0.94 1.73
C VAL A 101 28.59 -0.38 3.12
N ASN A 102 28.02 -1.22 3.99
CA ASN A 102 27.66 -0.87 5.37
C ASN A 102 26.84 0.44 5.47
N PRO A 103 25.70 0.56 4.81
CA PRO A 103 24.88 1.76 4.88
C PRO A 103 24.45 2.01 6.33
N ASN A 104 24.43 3.29 6.73
CA ASN A 104 23.86 3.69 8.02
C ASN A 104 22.42 4.18 7.81
N PRO A 105 21.38 3.36 8.05
CA PRO A 105 20.00 3.74 7.78
C PRO A 105 19.55 4.98 8.55
N ASP A 106 19.99 5.18 9.79
CA ASP A 106 19.57 6.32 10.61
C ASP A 106 20.07 7.65 10.02
N SER A 107 21.31 7.68 9.55
CA SER A 107 21.87 8.86 8.87
C SER A 107 21.23 9.10 7.52
N LEU A 108 21.05 8.04 6.72
CA LEU A 108 20.53 8.12 5.36
C LEU A 108 19.03 8.48 5.33
N ARG A 109 18.22 7.94 6.28
CA ARG A 109 16.82 8.35 6.40
C ARG A 109 16.66 9.78 6.88
N ALA A 110 17.54 10.26 7.74
CA ALA A 110 17.55 11.67 8.14
C ALA A 110 17.84 12.57 6.93
N ARG A 111 18.76 12.17 6.03
CA ARG A 111 19.02 12.89 4.78
C ARG A 111 17.80 12.88 3.87
N ASP A 112 17.25 11.71 3.57
CA ASP A 112 16.29 11.53 2.48
C ASP A 112 14.84 11.85 2.86
N TYR A 113 14.49 11.80 4.15
CA TYR A 113 13.09 11.94 4.57
C TYR A 113 12.76 13.28 5.21
N THR A 114 13.74 14.18 5.33
CA THR A 114 13.50 15.47 5.98
C THR A 114 13.59 16.64 5.01
N PRO A 115 12.65 17.61 5.09
CA PRO A 115 12.59 18.72 4.13
C PRO A 115 13.62 19.82 4.37
N THR A 116 14.13 19.94 5.60
CA THR A 116 15.05 21.00 6.02
C THR A 116 16.19 20.43 6.84
N THR A 117 17.32 21.16 6.88
CA THR A 117 18.48 20.76 7.69
C THR A 117 18.32 21.19 9.14
N GLU A 118 18.46 20.26 10.04
CA GLU A 118 18.53 20.50 11.48
C GLU A 118 20.00 20.48 11.97
N SER A 119 20.35 21.43 12.82
CA SER A 119 21.76 21.56 13.29
C SER A 119 22.31 20.32 14.00
N ARG A 120 21.44 19.54 14.66
CA ARG A 120 21.80 18.28 15.31
C ARG A 120 22.00 17.12 14.34
N LEU A 121 21.50 17.25 13.14
CA LEU A 121 21.56 16.25 12.06
C LEU A 121 21.96 16.95 10.75
N PRO A 122 23.22 17.37 10.61
CA PRO A 122 23.68 18.23 9.50
C PRO A 122 23.53 17.58 8.11
N GLN A 123 23.38 16.25 8.06
CA GLN A 123 23.10 15.51 6.83
C GLN A 123 21.63 15.58 6.41
N SER A 124 20.71 16.09 7.25
CA SER A 124 19.27 16.16 6.95
C SER A 124 18.94 17.22 5.88
N GLY A 125 17.71 17.26 5.39
CA GLY A 125 17.22 18.28 4.45
C GLY A 125 17.30 17.90 2.98
N GLY A 126 17.42 16.61 2.64
CA GLY A 126 17.53 16.15 1.26
C GLY A 126 16.24 15.58 0.66
N ALA A 127 15.07 15.78 1.29
CA ALA A 127 13.81 15.18 0.83
C ALA A 127 13.48 15.54 -0.64
N ASP A 128 13.70 16.75 -1.07
CA ASP A 128 13.47 17.16 -2.48
C ASP A 128 14.31 16.35 -3.47
N LYS A 129 15.58 16.08 -3.13
CA LYS A 129 16.47 15.27 -3.98
C LYS A 129 15.98 13.81 -4.00
N PHE A 130 15.56 13.30 -2.87
CA PHE A 130 14.99 11.95 -2.77
C PHE A 130 13.68 11.83 -3.55
N LEU A 131 12.78 12.80 -3.45
CA LEU A 131 11.54 12.82 -4.24
C LEU A 131 11.81 13.00 -5.72
N SER A 132 12.83 13.78 -6.10
CA SER A 132 13.31 13.85 -7.49
C SER A 132 13.79 12.48 -7.97
N PHE A 133 14.61 11.76 -7.19
CA PHE A 133 14.99 10.38 -7.49
C PHE A 133 13.78 9.48 -7.69
N MET A 134 12.82 9.53 -6.76
CA MET A 134 11.61 8.71 -6.88
C MET A 134 10.87 9.01 -8.19
N LYS A 135 10.68 10.28 -8.52
CA LYS A 135 9.90 10.72 -9.68
C LYS A 135 10.59 10.44 -11.01
N THR A 136 11.88 10.73 -11.10
CA THR A 136 12.60 10.73 -12.39
C THR A 136 13.38 9.43 -12.67
N GLU A 137 13.64 8.63 -11.65
CA GLU A 137 14.45 7.42 -11.76
C GLU A 137 13.70 6.17 -11.28
N LEU A 138 13.17 6.18 -10.04
CA LEU A 138 12.52 5.00 -9.45
C LEU A 138 11.18 4.64 -10.13
N PHE A 139 10.28 5.62 -10.33
CA PHE A 139 8.99 5.34 -10.98
C PHE A 139 9.17 4.80 -12.40
N PRO A 140 9.98 5.42 -13.29
CA PRO A 140 10.25 4.85 -14.60
C PRO A 140 10.90 3.47 -14.54
N PHE A 141 11.80 3.23 -13.57
CA PHE A 141 12.42 1.92 -13.37
C PHE A 141 11.37 0.85 -13.06
N ILE A 142 10.43 1.12 -12.15
CA ILE A 142 9.36 0.19 -11.78
C ILE A 142 8.38 0.01 -12.94
N GLU A 143 7.92 1.09 -13.55
CA GLU A 143 6.89 1.07 -14.60
C GLU A 143 7.37 0.41 -15.90
N SER A 144 8.66 0.45 -16.18
CA SER A 144 9.24 -0.22 -17.36
C SER A 144 9.49 -1.72 -17.18
N ARG A 145 9.58 -2.20 -15.92
CA ARG A 145 9.93 -3.59 -15.60
C ARG A 145 8.79 -4.39 -15.01
N TYR A 146 7.79 -3.70 -14.47
CA TYR A 146 6.66 -4.33 -13.79
C TYR A 146 5.34 -3.82 -14.36
N LYS A 147 4.28 -4.62 -14.19
CA LYS A 147 2.91 -4.26 -14.56
C LYS A 147 2.33 -3.22 -13.58
N ALA A 148 3.06 -2.13 -13.36
CA ALA A 148 2.69 -1.08 -12.43
C ALA A 148 1.64 -0.13 -13.04
N ASP A 149 0.65 0.27 -12.23
CA ASP A 149 -0.30 1.33 -12.59
C ASP A 149 0.28 2.68 -12.15
N SER A 150 0.72 3.47 -13.11
CA SER A 150 1.30 4.79 -12.88
C SER A 150 0.33 5.83 -12.30
N LYS A 151 -0.96 5.52 -12.25
CA LYS A 151 -2.00 6.40 -11.69
C LYS A 151 -2.37 6.06 -10.24
N ASN A 152 -1.95 4.89 -9.76
CA ASN A 152 -2.26 4.41 -8.41
C ASN A 152 -0.99 4.13 -7.62
N ARG A 153 -0.41 5.18 -7.05
CA ARG A 153 0.78 5.11 -6.22
C ARG A 153 0.46 5.53 -4.80
N ILE A 154 0.89 4.74 -3.84
CA ILE A 154 0.71 4.96 -2.41
C ILE A 154 2.08 5.15 -1.76
N LEU A 155 2.25 6.19 -0.93
CA LEU A 155 3.43 6.41 -0.10
C LEU A 155 3.12 6.01 1.34
N MET A 156 3.99 5.17 1.93
CA MET A 156 3.80 4.64 3.27
C MET A 156 5.09 4.77 4.08
N GLY A 157 4.99 5.30 5.30
CA GLY A 157 6.15 5.41 6.18
C GLY A 157 5.82 5.74 7.63
N CYS A 158 6.81 5.57 8.50
CA CYS A 158 6.73 5.83 9.94
C CYS A 158 7.75 6.88 10.36
N SER A 159 7.42 7.70 11.38
CA SER A 159 8.34 8.68 11.95
C SER A 159 8.84 9.69 10.92
N LEU A 160 10.13 9.72 10.59
CA LEU A 160 10.66 10.53 9.48
C LEU A 160 10.08 10.09 8.13
N GLY A 161 9.84 8.79 7.91
CA GLY A 161 9.09 8.30 6.74
C GLY A 161 7.65 8.83 6.69
N GLY A 162 7.00 8.99 7.85
CA GLY A 162 5.70 9.64 7.99
C GLY A 162 5.77 11.15 7.74
N LEU A 163 6.85 11.82 8.14
CA LEU A 163 7.11 13.22 7.79
C LEU A 163 7.26 13.40 6.28
N LEU A 164 8.06 12.56 5.63
CA LEU A 164 8.18 12.54 4.17
C LEU A 164 6.82 12.37 3.50
N THR A 165 5.98 11.48 4.04
CA THR A 165 4.62 11.22 3.53
C THR A 165 3.78 12.50 3.54
N LEU A 166 3.75 13.25 4.65
CA LEU A 166 3.03 14.52 4.74
C LEU A 166 3.68 15.63 3.91
N TYR A 167 5.01 15.69 3.90
CA TYR A 167 5.74 16.64 3.08
C TYR A 167 5.43 16.46 1.59
N THR A 168 5.44 15.22 1.11
CA THR A 168 5.13 14.90 -0.29
C THR A 168 3.69 15.28 -0.65
N LEU A 169 2.73 15.02 0.24
CA LEU A 169 1.33 15.43 0.05
C LEU A 169 1.20 16.93 -0.22
N PHE A 170 1.95 17.76 0.50
CA PHE A 170 1.81 19.22 0.41
C PHE A 170 2.70 19.89 -0.63
N THR A 171 3.71 19.19 -1.14
CA THR A 171 4.69 19.80 -2.07
C THR A 171 4.74 19.14 -3.45
N HIS A 172 4.47 17.83 -3.53
CA HIS A 172 4.59 17.03 -4.75
C HIS A 172 3.30 16.26 -5.02
N THR A 173 2.19 16.98 -5.19
CA THR A 173 0.82 16.48 -5.21
C THR A 173 0.50 15.50 -6.34
N ASP A 174 1.32 15.50 -7.40
CA ASP A 174 1.17 14.65 -8.58
C ASP A 174 1.88 13.29 -8.48
N MET A 175 2.61 13.04 -7.39
CA MET A 175 3.39 11.81 -7.24
C MET A 175 2.56 10.63 -6.76
N PHE A 176 1.62 10.86 -5.82
CA PHE A 176 0.84 9.82 -5.16
C PHE A 176 -0.62 10.23 -5.00
N ASN A 177 -1.50 9.24 -4.91
CA ASN A 177 -2.92 9.45 -4.58
C ASN A 177 -3.35 8.80 -3.25
N GLY A 178 -2.45 8.04 -2.61
CA GLY A 178 -2.63 7.47 -1.29
C GLY A 178 -1.43 7.73 -0.39
N TYR A 179 -1.70 8.06 0.88
CA TYR A 179 -0.68 8.41 1.86
C TYR A 179 -0.99 7.73 3.19
N VAL A 180 -0.02 7.00 3.75
CA VAL A 180 -0.15 6.29 5.03
C VAL A 180 1.01 6.67 5.94
N ALA A 181 0.72 7.42 7.00
CA ALA A 181 1.72 7.98 7.90
C ALA A 181 1.54 7.46 9.34
N ALA A 182 2.43 6.58 9.79
CA ALA A 182 2.49 6.10 11.17
C ALA A 182 3.35 7.04 12.01
N SER A 183 2.79 7.58 13.11
CA SER A 183 3.48 8.49 14.04
C SER A 183 4.42 9.48 13.33
N PRO A 184 3.91 10.30 12.38
CA PRO A 184 4.76 11.19 11.60
C PRO A 184 5.51 12.18 12.49
N ALA A 185 6.77 12.45 12.14
CA ALA A 185 7.63 13.41 12.87
C ALA A 185 7.25 14.87 12.51
N PHE A 186 5.98 15.24 12.67
CA PHE A 186 5.41 16.54 12.30
C PHE A 186 6.03 17.72 13.05
N GLY A 187 6.66 17.48 14.21
CA GLY A 187 7.38 18.49 15.00
C GLY A 187 8.73 18.91 14.42
N TRP A 188 9.16 18.32 13.29
CA TRP A 188 10.42 18.63 12.64
C TRP A 188 10.55 20.14 12.36
N ASP A 189 11.75 20.68 12.61
CA ASP A 189 12.11 22.08 12.31
C ASP A 189 10.97 23.07 12.70
N LYS A 190 10.66 23.08 13.97
CA LYS A 190 9.62 23.97 14.55
C LYS A 190 8.25 23.82 13.86
N GLU A 191 7.87 22.58 13.56
CA GLU A 191 6.59 22.27 12.91
C GLU A 191 6.49 22.86 11.48
N ILE A 192 7.57 22.87 10.70
CA ILE A 192 7.64 23.43 9.34
C ILE A 192 6.54 22.88 8.41
N ILE A 193 5.97 21.72 8.73
CA ILE A 193 4.88 21.08 7.98
C ILE A 193 3.66 21.99 7.81
N TYR A 194 3.36 22.84 8.80
CA TYR A 194 2.27 23.81 8.71
C TYR A 194 2.49 24.88 7.63
N GLN A 195 3.76 25.25 7.38
CA GLN A 195 4.08 26.20 6.32
C GLN A 195 3.92 25.57 4.94
N TYR A 196 4.33 24.31 4.77
CA TYR A 196 4.11 23.57 3.52
C TYR A 196 2.63 23.39 3.23
N GLU A 197 1.84 23.05 4.25
CA GLU A 197 0.39 22.94 4.12
C GLU A 197 -0.26 24.27 3.71
N LYS A 198 0.09 25.39 4.36
CA LYS A 198 -0.43 26.71 3.98
C LYS A 198 -0.18 27.04 2.52
N ASN A 199 1.05 26.84 2.05
CA ASN A 199 1.43 27.04 0.65
C ASN A 199 0.62 26.14 -0.29
N PHE A 200 0.36 24.89 0.10
CA PHE A 200 -0.48 23.96 -0.63
C PHE A 200 -1.94 24.42 -0.71
N TYR A 201 -2.50 24.82 0.43
CA TYR A 201 -3.88 25.27 0.51
C TYR A 201 -4.13 26.53 -0.34
N GLU A 202 -3.20 27.48 -0.33
CA GLU A 202 -3.29 28.73 -1.10
C GLU A 202 -3.24 28.51 -2.61
N LYS A 203 -2.49 27.53 -3.09
CA LYS A 203 -2.37 27.21 -4.52
C LYS A 203 -3.64 26.66 -5.15
N LYS A 204 -4.60 26.14 -4.36
CA LYS A 204 -5.87 25.54 -4.79
C LYS A 204 -5.77 24.45 -5.88
N SER A 205 -4.58 23.92 -6.12
CA SER A 205 -4.31 22.90 -7.14
C SER A 205 -4.24 21.49 -6.51
N MET A 206 -5.32 21.12 -5.83
CA MET A 206 -5.38 19.86 -5.09
C MET A 206 -5.83 18.72 -6.00
N LEU A 207 -4.97 17.74 -6.19
CA LEU A 207 -5.33 16.47 -6.81
C LEU A 207 -6.03 15.56 -5.80
N PRO A 208 -6.93 14.66 -6.25
CA PRO A 208 -7.58 13.71 -5.36
C PRO A 208 -6.57 12.84 -4.61
N ALA A 209 -6.68 12.81 -3.29
CA ALA A 209 -5.82 11.99 -2.43
C ALA A 209 -6.56 11.48 -1.19
N ARG A 210 -6.16 10.32 -0.69
CA ARG A 210 -6.59 9.78 0.60
C ARG A 210 -5.40 9.66 1.53
N VAL A 211 -5.56 10.15 2.75
CA VAL A 211 -4.52 10.19 3.77
C VAL A 211 -4.99 9.49 5.04
N TYR A 212 -4.24 8.50 5.49
CA TYR A 212 -4.46 7.87 6.79
C TYR A 212 -3.25 8.09 7.68
N MET A 213 -3.47 8.68 8.85
CA MET A 213 -2.37 8.95 9.78
C MET A 213 -2.76 8.62 11.21
N THR A 214 -1.80 8.13 12.00
CA THR A 214 -2.03 7.81 13.40
C THR A 214 -0.88 8.29 14.27
N ILE A 215 -1.12 8.25 15.57
CA ILE A 215 -0.10 8.41 16.60
C ILE A 215 -0.35 7.41 17.72
N GLY A 216 0.71 6.97 18.40
CA GLY A 216 0.58 6.13 19.58
C GLY A 216 0.13 6.94 20.80
N GLY A 217 -0.88 6.43 21.52
CA GLY A 217 -1.53 7.12 22.62
C GLY A 217 -0.62 7.38 23.84
N VAL A 218 0.55 6.72 23.93
CA VAL A 218 1.54 6.98 24.98
C VAL A 218 2.68 7.91 24.53
N GLU A 219 2.62 8.41 23.29
CA GLU A 219 3.63 9.36 22.80
C GLU A 219 3.39 10.76 23.36
N ARG A 220 4.46 11.45 23.75
CA ARG A 220 4.39 12.84 24.27
C ARG A 220 3.85 13.84 23.24
N SER A 221 3.91 13.50 21.95
CA SER A 221 3.47 14.33 20.83
C SER A 221 1.98 14.23 20.52
N VAL A 222 1.19 13.44 21.27
CA VAL A 222 -0.27 13.33 21.07
C VAL A 222 -0.97 14.69 21.00
N PRO A 223 -0.77 15.64 21.94
CA PRO A 223 -1.45 16.94 21.86
C PRO A 223 -1.10 17.73 20.59
N GLY A 224 0.16 17.65 20.13
CA GLY A 224 0.59 18.26 18.87
C GLY A 224 -0.05 17.60 17.64
N PHE A 225 -0.19 16.28 17.66
CA PHE A 225 -0.88 15.55 16.61
C PHE A 225 -2.37 15.92 16.52
N GLU A 226 -3.06 16.01 17.64
CA GLU A 226 -4.47 16.44 17.68
C GLU A 226 -4.63 17.87 17.18
N LYS A 227 -3.70 18.77 17.52
CA LYS A 227 -3.63 20.14 16.97
C LYS A 227 -3.48 20.11 15.44
N LEU A 228 -2.58 19.26 14.90
CA LEU A 228 -2.39 19.10 13.46
C LEU A 228 -3.66 18.55 12.79
N VAL A 229 -4.27 17.52 13.37
CA VAL A 229 -5.51 16.93 12.85
C VAL A 229 -6.62 17.96 12.77
N LYS A 230 -6.82 18.73 13.85
CA LYS A 230 -7.82 19.80 13.87
C LYS A 230 -7.52 20.87 12.80
N PHE A 231 -6.28 21.31 12.70
CA PHE A 231 -5.86 22.27 11.69
C PHE A 231 -6.17 21.81 10.27
N LEU A 232 -5.88 20.55 9.96
CA LEU A 232 -6.18 19.96 8.64
C LEU A 232 -7.69 19.81 8.41
N ALA A 233 -8.45 19.45 9.44
CA ALA A 233 -9.91 19.33 9.35
C ALA A 233 -10.59 20.70 9.08
N ASP A 234 -10.09 21.76 9.70
CA ASP A 234 -10.62 23.12 9.52
C ASP A 234 -10.43 23.63 8.07
N ARG A 235 -9.58 23.02 7.26
CA ARG A 235 -9.34 23.37 5.84
C ARG A 235 -10.48 22.96 4.90
N ASN A 236 -11.27 21.95 5.26
CA ASN A 236 -12.36 21.45 4.42
C ASN A 236 -11.94 21.20 2.96
N TYR A 237 -10.86 20.46 2.76
CA TYR A 237 -10.39 20.11 1.42
C TYR A 237 -11.47 19.43 0.59
N SER A 238 -11.65 19.85 -0.66
CA SER A 238 -12.67 19.28 -1.56
C SER A 238 -12.28 17.92 -2.15
N THR A 239 -10.98 17.65 -2.31
CA THR A 239 -10.45 16.46 -3.01
C THR A 239 -9.49 15.64 -2.16
N VAL A 240 -9.00 16.17 -1.04
CA VAL A 240 -8.11 15.45 -0.12
C VAL A 240 -8.92 14.99 1.09
N HIS A 241 -8.98 13.68 1.28
CA HIS A 241 -9.72 13.07 2.38
C HIS A 241 -8.75 12.53 3.42
N ILE A 242 -8.80 13.08 4.63
CA ILE A 242 -7.89 12.75 5.71
C ILE A 242 -8.65 12.01 6.81
N LYS A 243 -8.12 10.86 7.23
CA LYS A 243 -8.59 10.11 8.39
C LYS A 243 -7.43 9.92 9.36
N SER A 244 -7.69 10.10 10.64
CA SER A 244 -6.67 9.98 11.68
C SER A 244 -7.16 9.20 12.88
N LYS A 245 -6.23 8.66 13.68
CA LYS A 245 -6.54 7.96 14.93
C LYS A 245 -5.39 8.07 15.93
N VAL A 246 -5.72 8.28 17.21
CA VAL A 246 -4.82 8.04 18.33
C VAL A 246 -5.00 6.59 18.76
N LEU A 247 -3.92 5.81 18.80
CA LEU A 247 -3.95 4.37 19.11
C LEU A 247 -3.69 4.15 20.59
N GLU A 248 -4.73 3.76 21.33
CA GLU A 248 -4.65 3.54 22.77
C GLU A 248 -3.53 2.57 23.16
N ASN A 249 -2.86 2.85 24.27
CA ASN A 249 -1.79 2.02 24.86
C ASN A 249 -0.67 1.62 23.86
N THR A 250 -0.47 2.40 22.82
CA THR A 250 0.46 2.10 21.74
C THR A 250 1.62 3.11 21.77
N GLY A 251 2.84 2.59 21.71
CA GLY A 251 4.07 3.39 21.56
C GLY A 251 4.41 3.66 20.10
N HIS A 252 5.42 4.48 19.86
CA HIS A 252 5.85 4.99 18.57
C HIS A 252 5.97 3.90 17.47
N SER A 253 6.77 2.87 17.70
CA SER A 253 6.98 1.80 16.71
C SER A 253 5.79 0.85 16.61
N GLY A 254 4.98 0.72 17.66
CA GLY A 254 3.80 -0.13 17.69
C GLY A 254 2.67 0.36 16.78
N THR A 255 2.68 1.64 16.41
CA THR A 255 1.67 2.21 15.51
C THR A 255 1.68 1.61 14.12
N LYS A 256 2.82 1.12 13.64
CA LYS A 256 3.01 0.62 12.27
C LYS A 256 1.99 -0.45 11.88
N SER A 257 1.76 -1.45 12.73
CA SER A 257 0.90 -2.59 12.42
C SER A 257 -0.55 -2.16 12.14
N GLU A 258 -1.15 -1.38 13.03
CA GLU A 258 -2.51 -0.87 12.82
C GLU A 258 -2.57 0.19 11.73
N THR A 259 -1.61 1.11 11.70
CA THR A 259 -1.60 2.19 10.70
C THR A 259 -1.47 1.65 9.28
N TYR A 260 -0.56 0.73 9.03
CA TYR A 260 -0.37 0.16 7.70
C TYR A 260 -1.58 -0.68 7.28
N ASN A 261 -2.13 -1.47 8.22
CA ASN A 261 -3.30 -2.27 7.99
C ASN A 261 -4.53 -1.40 7.64
N ARG A 262 -4.91 -0.49 8.52
CA ARG A 262 -6.08 0.38 8.32
C ARG A 262 -5.84 1.45 7.25
N GLY A 263 -4.60 1.90 7.11
CA GLY A 263 -4.21 2.85 6.07
C GLY A 263 -4.40 2.27 4.67
N LEU A 264 -3.95 1.03 4.42
CA LEU A 264 -4.19 0.36 3.14
C LEU A 264 -5.69 0.19 2.87
N GLN A 265 -6.49 -0.23 3.86
CA GLN A 265 -7.95 -0.30 3.71
C GLN A 265 -8.54 1.05 3.31
N TYR A 266 -8.10 2.14 3.97
CA TYR A 266 -8.65 3.46 3.73
C TYR A 266 -8.25 4.04 2.38
N VAL A 267 -6.98 3.92 1.96
CA VAL A 267 -6.53 4.47 0.67
C VAL A 267 -7.14 3.73 -0.52
N PHE A 268 -7.47 2.45 -0.34
CA PHE A 268 -8.16 1.63 -1.34
C PHE A 268 -9.66 1.47 -1.09
N GLU A 269 -10.23 2.25 -0.15
CA GLU A 269 -11.66 2.19 0.14
C GLU A 269 -12.47 2.44 -1.12
N ARG A 270 -13.33 1.49 -1.43
CA ARG A 270 -14.20 1.52 -2.60
C ARG A 270 -15.40 2.45 -2.35
N PRO A 271 -15.87 3.16 -3.36
CA PRO A 271 -17.09 3.94 -3.22
C PRO A 271 -18.29 3.03 -2.91
N MET A 272 -19.24 3.55 -2.13
CA MET A 272 -20.55 2.96 -1.90
C MET A 272 -21.58 3.85 -2.57
N LEU A 273 -21.74 3.67 -3.87
CA LEU A 273 -22.66 4.49 -4.67
C LEU A 273 -24.12 4.11 -4.34
N LYS A 274 -24.96 5.12 -4.14
CA LYS A 274 -26.40 4.91 -4.08
C LYS A 274 -26.93 4.81 -5.51
N MET A 275 -27.51 3.66 -5.83
CA MET A 275 -28.07 3.39 -7.15
C MET A 275 -29.60 3.52 -7.10
N PRO A 276 -30.22 4.14 -8.13
CA PRO A 276 -31.68 4.13 -8.25
C PRO A 276 -32.23 2.70 -8.41
N ASP A 277 -33.41 2.43 -7.87
CA ASP A 277 -34.07 1.14 -7.99
C ASP A 277 -34.20 0.64 -9.44
N ALA A 278 -34.51 1.54 -10.36
CA ALA A 278 -34.59 1.22 -11.79
C ALA A 278 -33.27 0.69 -12.34
N VAL A 279 -32.13 1.09 -11.78
CA VAL A 279 -30.81 0.58 -12.16
C VAL A 279 -30.55 -0.76 -11.49
N LEU A 280 -30.82 -0.89 -10.16
CA LEU A 280 -30.63 -2.13 -9.42
C LEU A 280 -31.48 -3.27 -9.98
N ASN A 281 -32.72 -2.97 -10.42
CA ASN A 281 -33.64 -3.96 -10.98
C ASN A 281 -33.15 -4.56 -12.33
N LYS A 282 -32.21 -3.91 -13.03
CA LYS A 282 -31.58 -4.51 -14.22
C LYS A 282 -30.75 -5.76 -13.88
N TYR A 283 -30.22 -5.82 -12.67
CA TYR A 283 -29.32 -6.87 -12.18
C TYR A 283 -30.09 -7.99 -11.45
N THR A 284 -31.37 -7.79 -11.09
CA THR A 284 -32.16 -8.83 -10.42
C THR A 284 -32.48 -9.99 -11.34
N GLY A 285 -32.67 -11.18 -10.74
CA GLY A 285 -33.03 -12.40 -11.45
C GLY A 285 -32.18 -13.61 -11.03
N SER A 286 -32.37 -14.70 -11.75
CA SER A 286 -31.65 -15.95 -11.56
C SER A 286 -30.46 -16.05 -12.51
N TYR A 287 -29.38 -16.60 -11.99
CA TYR A 287 -28.13 -16.79 -12.71
C TYR A 287 -27.60 -18.20 -12.50
N GLU A 288 -26.96 -18.78 -13.50
CA GLU A 288 -26.43 -20.14 -13.45
C GLU A 288 -24.96 -20.17 -13.90
N GLY A 289 -24.14 -20.78 -13.09
CA GLY A 289 -22.73 -21.03 -13.38
C GLY A 289 -22.53 -22.31 -14.21
N ALA A 290 -21.36 -22.44 -14.83
CA ALA A 290 -21.01 -23.59 -15.68
C ALA A 290 -21.11 -24.95 -14.96
N ASN A 291 -20.98 -24.95 -13.64
CA ASN A 291 -21.10 -26.15 -12.78
C ASN A 291 -22.55 -26.40 -12.30
N GLY A 292 -23.54 -25.69 -12.82
CA GLY A 292 -24.94 -25.80 -12.38
C GLY A 292 -25.28 -25.08 -11.09
N THR A 293 -24.35 -24.33 -10.50
CA THR A 293 -24.62 -23.51 -9.31
C THR A 293 -25.59 -22.39 -9.68
N LYS A 294 -26.69 -22.29 -8.92
CA LYS A 294 -27.71 -21.24 -9.12
C LYS A 294 -27.54 -20.14 -8.07
N ILE A 295 -27.63 -18.91 -8.52
CA ILE A 295 -27.56 -17.71 -7.69
C ILE A 295 -28.78 -16.85 -8.03
N GLU A 296 -29.37 -16.22 -7.02
CA GLU A 296 -30.46 -15.28 -7.18
C GLU A 296 -30.03 -13.89 -6.69
N LEU A 297 -30.33 -12.87 -7.47
CA LEU A 297 -30.13 -11.46 -7.13
C LEU A 297 -31.48 -10.79 -6.95
N LYS A 298 -31.64 -10.13 -5.81
CA LYS A 298 -32.86 -9.36 -5.46
C LYS A 298 -32.50 -7.93 -5.12
N ASN A 299 -33.43 -7.02 -5.39
CA ASN A 299 -33.40 -5.67 -4.86
C ASN A 299 -34.22 -5.65 -3.55
N GLU A 300 -33.55 -5.46 -2.43
CA GLU A 300 -34.18 -5.38 -1.10
C GLU A 300 -33.83 -4.03 -0.47
N ASN A 301 -34.83 -3.21 -0.20
CA ASN A 301 -34.65 -1.90 0.43
C ASN A 301 -33.61 -0.99 -0.29
N ASN A 302 -33.70 -0.91 -1.61
CA ASN A 302 -32.77 -0.14 -2.47
C ASN A 302 -31.32 -0.64 -2.38
N GLN A 303 -31.12 -1.92 -2.13
CA GLN A 303 -29.83 -2.60 -2.16
C GLN A 303 -29.91 -3.89 -2.93
N LEU A 304 -28.88 -4.18 -3.73
CA LEU A 304 -28.77 -5.46 -4.40
C LEU A 304 -28.28 -6.50 -3.38
N VAL A 305 -28.98 -7.63 -3.30
CA VAL A 305 -28.66 -8.74 -2.40
C VAL A 305 -28.46 -9.99 -3.23
N ILE A 306 -27.33 -10.67 -3.04
CA ILE A 306 -27.01 -11.95 -3.65
C ILE A 306 -27.38 -13.11 -2.71
N TYR A 307 -28.06 -14.11 -3.25
CA TYR A 307 -28.43 -15.34 -2.57
C TYR A 307 -27.70 -16.52 -3.21
N PHE A 308 -26.82 -17.15 -2.45
CA PHE A 308 -26.22 -18.44 -2.81
C PHE A 308 -27.13 -19.62 -2.48
N ASN A 309 -28.00 -19.44 -1.50
CA ASN A 309 -29.15 -20.30 -1.14
C ASN A 309 -30.09 -19.49 -0.21
N PRO A 310 -31.28 -20.00 0.16
CA PRO A 310 -32.24 -19.25 0.99
C PRO A 310 -31.69 -18.72 2.31
N ASN A 311 -30.70 -19.40 2.90
CA ASN A 311 -30.13 -19.07 4.21
C ASN A 311 -28.77 -18.33 4.13
N TYR A 312 -28.24 -18.14 2.92
CA TYR A 312 -26.90 -17.63 2.72
C TYR A 312 -26.91 -16.47 1.71
N LYS A 313 -26.96 -15.25 2.23
CA LYS A 313 -27.09 -14.03 1.42
C LYS A 313 -26.11 -12.93 1.88
N TYR A 314 -25.78 -12.05 0.95
CA TYR A 314 -24.94 -10.87 1.19
C TYR A 314 -25.51 -9.63 0.54
N VAL A 315 -25.36 -8.51 1.21
CA VAL A 315 -25.63 -7.18 0.65
C VAL A 315 -24.46 -6.79 -0.27
N LEU A 316 -24.80 -6.26 -1.42
CA LEU A 316 -23.86 -5.77 -2.42
C LEU A 316 -23.84 -4.25 -2.43
N TYR A 317 -22.65 -3.69 -2.46
CA TYR A 317 -22.39 -2.27 -2.58
C TYR A 317 -21.87 -1.95 -3.98
N ALA A 318 -22.42 -0.92 -4.61
CA ALA A 318 -22.02 -0.51 -5.94
C ALA A 318 -20.75 0.35 -5.88
N ALA A 319 -19.71 -0.08 -6.56
CA ALA A 319 -18.51 0.72 -6.81
C ALA A 319 -18.60 1.50 -8.15
N SER A 320 -19.36 0.96 -9.10
CA SER A 320 -19.79 1.60 -10.36
C SER A 320 -21.14 1.01 -10.79
N GLU A 321 -21.63 1.42 -11.95
CA GLU A 321 -22.86 0.82 -12.49
C GLU A 321 -22.74 -0.70 -12.73
N SER A 322 -21.57 -1.19 -13.09
CA SER A 322 -21.38 -2.62 -13.42
C SER A 322 -20.52 -3.38 -12.42
N TRP A 323 -19.97 -2.70 -11.41
CA TRP A 323 -19.09 -3.32 -10.42
C TRP A 323 -19.69 -3.21 -9.02
N PHE A 324 -19.92 -4.36 -8.40
CA PHE A 324 -20.45 -4.49 -7.06
C PHE A 324 -19.51 -5.34 -6.20
N TYR A 325 -19.58 -5.18 -4.89
CA TYR A 325 -18.76 -5.93 -3.92
C TYR A 325 -19.50 -6.15 -2.60
N SER A 326 -19.11 -7.16 -1.84
CA SER A 326 -19.56 -7.36 -0.45
C SER A 326 -18.49 -6.85 0.54
N THR A 327 -18.95 -6.40 1.72
CA THR A 327 -18.07 -6.05 2.86
C THR A 327 -18.04 -7.14 3.93
N ASN A 328 -18.96 -8.10 3.90
CA ASN A 328 -19.10 -9.13 4.91
C ASN A 328 -18.36 -10.42 4.55
N GLU A 329 -18.12 -10.63 3.29
CA GLU A 329 -17.27 -11.68 2.75
C GLU A 329 -16.61 -11.19 1.48
N PHE A 330 -15.42 -11.70 1.21
CA PHE A 330 -14.65 -11.22 0.09
C PHE A 330 -15.16 -11.77 -1.23
N PHE A 331 -15.84 -10.95 -1.98
CA PHE A 331 -16.03 -11.13 -3.42
C PHE A 331 -16.33 -9.81 -4.12
N ASN A 332 -15.98 -9.77 -5.40
CA ASN A 332 -16.34 -8.73 -6.33
C ASN A 332 -17.20 -9.31 -7.42
N MET A 333 -18.12 -8.50 -7.94
CA MET A 333 -18.99 -8.87 -9.04
C MET A 333 -18.87 -7.85 -10.17
N HIS A 334 -18.56 -8.33 -11.35
CA HIS A 334 -18.50 -7.52 -12.56
C HIS A 334 -19.60 -7.97 -13.50
N PHE A 335 -20.67 -7.18 -13.64
CA PHE A 335 -21.76 -7.50 -14.55
C PHE A 335 -21.34 -7.33 -16.01
N THR A 336 -21.77 -8.26 -16.85
CA THR A 336 -21.65 -8.21 -18.29
C THR A 336 -22.98 -7.83 -18.93
N THR A 337 -22.89 -7.22 -20.10
CA THR A 337 -24.07 -6.80 -20.86
C THR A 337 -23.92 -7.20 -22.31
N ASP A 338 -25.02 -7.68 -22.89
CA ASP A 338 -25.18 -7.86 -24.34
C ASP A 338 -26.32 -6.97 -24.83
N ASN A 339 -26.05 -6.16 -25.88
CA ASN A 339 -27.01 -5.22 -26.44
C ASN A 339 -27.71 -4.33 -25.41
N GLY A 340 -26.94 -3.89 -24.37
CA GLY A 340 -27.43 -3.01 -23.31
C GLY A 340 -28.27 -3.70 -22.22
N LYS A 341 -28.44 -5.03 -22.30
CA LYS A 341 -29.09 -5.84 -21.25
C LYS A 341 -28.07 -6.65 -20.47
N VAL A 342 -28.27 -6.76 -19.17
CA VAL A 342 -27.44 -7.61 -18.32
C VAL A 342 -27.64 -9.07 -18.70
N ASP A 343 -26.59 -9.73 -19.13
CA ASP A 343 -26.57 -11.12 -19.58
C ASP A 343 -25.81 -12.06 -18.61
N GLY A 344 -25.04 -11.51 -17.66
CA GLY A 344 -24.31 -12.30 -16.71
C GLY A 344 -23.45 -11.47 -15.78
N PHE A 345 -22.59 -12.15 -15.02
CA PHE A 345 -21.53 -11.53 -14.24
C PHE A 345 -20.35 -12.49 -14.00
N GLY A 346 -19.18 -11.91 -13.80
CA GLY A 346 -18.03 -12.56 -13.20
C GLY A 346 -18.07 -12.36 -11.69
N LEU A 347 -17.89 -13.42 -10.92
CA LEU A 347 -17.74 -13.42 -9.47
C LEU A 347 -16.28 -13.75 -9.12
N ASP A 348 -15.55 -12.75 -8.65
CA ASP A 348 -14.19 -12.93 -8.13
C ASP A 348 -14.26 -13.25 -6.64
N ARG A 349 -13.87 -14.44 -6.26
CA ARG A 349 -13.82 -14.89 -4.88
C ARG A 349 -12.48 -15.57 -4.62
N TYR A 350 -11.73 -15.06 -3.64
CA TYR A 350 -10.35 -15.46 -3.40
C TYR A 350 -9.51 -15.32 -4.68
N LEU A 351 -8.83 -16.32 -5.14
CA LEU A 351 -8.02 -16.29 -6.36
C LEU A 351 -8.76 -16.82 -7.60
N ASN A 352 -10.08 -17.06 -7.49
CA ASN A 352 -10.87 -17.67 -8.55
C ASN A 352 -11.96 -16.73 -9.08
N THR A 353 -12.09 -16.68 -10.38
CA THR A 353 -13.22 -16.02 -11.06
C THR A 353 -14.18 -17.09 -11.58
N GLN A 354 -15.44 -17.00 -11.19
CA GLN A 354 -16.53 -17.83 -11.71
C GLN A 354 -17.46 -16.97 -12.55
N SER A 355 -17.87 -17.48 -13.71
CA SER A 355 -18.82 -16.78 -14.57
C SER A 355 -20.22 -17.36 -14.41
N PHE A 356 -21.21 -16.46 -14.35
CA PHE A 356 -22.63 -16.79 -14.25
C PHE A 356 -23.38 -16.13 -15.38
N LYS A 357 -24.29 -16.87 -16.03
CA LYS A 357 -25.18 -16.36 -17.07
C LYS A 357 -26.57 -16.12 -16.49
N LYS A 358 -27.21 -15.03 -16.89
CA LYS A 358 -28.58 -14.73 -16.52
C LYS A 358 -29.52 -15.71 -17.18
N THR A 359 -30.44 -16.32 -16.41
CA THR A 359 -31.38 -17.32 -16.90
C THR A 359 -32.80 -16.78 -17.01
N ASN A 360 -33.14 -15.73 -16.26
CA ASN A 360 -34.44 -15.04 -16.32
C ASN A 360 -34.28 -13.55 -16.03
#